data_5d8f278504cc1f20874ba178c33837bd
#
_entry.id   5d8f278504cc1f20874ba178c33837bd
#
_cell.length_a   1.000
_cell.length_b   1.000
_cell.length_c   1.000
_cell.angle_alpha   90.00
_cell.angle_beta   90.00
_cell.angle_gamma   90.00
#
_symmetry.space_group_name_H-M   'P 1'
#
loop_
_entity.id
_entity.type
_entity.pdbx_description
1 polymer ?
#
loop_
_entity_poly.entity_id
_entity_poly.type
_entity_poly.pdbx_seq_one_letter_code
_entity_poly.pdbx_strand_id
1 'polypeptide(L)'
;MRRAAWACLLVCAASAHAEDGYDLWLRYRPIEAPWAVRYRSFATEVVAAPGASIAVQELTRGAAGLLSVAPSMARRVTRDGAILLRTPGFSGDLGAPLGDLKTLGPEGYLIRSIQVHGHRATLIAANSNLGVLYGAFAFLRLMQTRQPLEALNLQESPRIRHRLLNHWDNLDGTIERGYAGASIWDWQTLPDYLEPRYADYARACASIGINGAVLNNVNADAISLTKQYLEKAAALARVFRPYGLKVYLSARFTAPIEIGGLRSADPADEAVRAWWRNKVDEIYRVIPDFGGFLVKANSE
;
A
#
# COMPACT_ATOMS: atom_id res chain seq x y z
N MET A 1 -45.76 19.34 54.30
CA MET A 1 -44.41 18.78 54.07
C MET A 1 -44.35 18.14 52.68
N ARG A 2 -43.83 18.87 51.68
CA ARG A 2 -43.67 18.38 50.32
C ARG A 2 -42.21 17.95 50.12
N ARG A 3 -41.98 16.65 49.88
CA ARG A 3 -40.64 16.13 49.55
C ARG A 3 -40.43 16.29 48.05
N ALA A 4 -39.52 17.14 47.65
CA ALA A 4 -39.04 17.26 46.28
C ALA A 4 -38.07 16.12 46.01
N ALA A 5 -38.41 15.24 45.08
CA ALA A 5 -37.52 14.21 44.54
C ALA A 5 -36.64 14.84 43.43
N TRP A 6 -35.34 14.93 43.70
CA TRP A 6 -34.36 15.30 42.66
C TRP A 6 -34.01 14.04 41.88
N ALA A 7 -34.43 13.99 40.61
CA ALA A 7 -34.01 12.97 39.67
C ALA A 7 -32.63 13.41 39.09
N CYS A 8 -31.55 12.74 39.47
CA CYS A 8 -30.27 12.89 38.82
C CYS A 8 -30.33 12.22 37.42
N LEU A 9 -30.41 13.01 36.37
CA LEU A 9 -30.15 12.56 35.03
C LEU A 9 -28.62 12.34 34.87
N LEU A 10 -28.19 11.09 34.94
CA LEU A 10 -26.86 10.67 34.49
C LEU A 10 -26.83 10.77 32.95
N VAL A 11 -26.34 11.88 32.45
CA VAL A 11 -25.98 11.99 31.02
C VAL A 11 -24.69 11.18 30.83
N CYS A 12 -24.80 9.96 30.30
CA CYS A 12 -23.66 9.26 29.79
C CYS A 12 -23.13 10.07 28.59
N ALA A 13 -22.15 10.93 28.82
CA ALA A 13 -21.33 11.52 27.78
C ALA A 13 -20.54 10.38 27.12
N ALA A 14 -21.09 9.79 26.05
CA ALA A 14 -20.29 9.01 25.14
C ALA A 14 -19.18 9.94 24.65
N SER A 15 -17.94 9.63 24.99
CA SER A 15 -16.77 10.36 24.49
C SER A 15 -16.78 10.21 22.98
N ALA A 16 -17.33 11.19 22.27
CA ALA A 16 -17.18 11.30 20.83
C ALA A 16 -15.72 11.69 20.59
N HIS A 17 -14.84 10.69 20.46
CA HIS A 17 -13.51 10.94 19.96
C HIS A 17 -13.66 11.43 18.52
N ALA A 18 -13.31 12.69 18.30
CA ALA A 18 -13.20 13.22 16.95
C ALA A 18 -12.18 12.35 16.18
N GLU A 19 -12.54 11.97 14.97
CA GLU A 19 -11.67 11.20 14.11
C GLU A 19 -10.50 12.09 13.67
N ASP A 20 -9.28 11.61 13.83
CA ASP A 20 -8.06 12.36 13.51
C ASP A 20 -7.71 12.31 12.00
N GLY A 21 -8.44 11.51 11.22
CA GLY A 21 -8.23 11.32 9.79
C GLY A 21 -7.07 10.40 9.44
N TYR A 22 -6.35 9.83 10.40
CA TYR A 22 -5.17 8.99 10.19
C TYR A 22 -5.44 7.81 9.27
N ASP A 23 -6.52 7.07 9.49
CA ASP A 23 -6.89 5.88 8.71
C ASP A 23 -7.41 6.19 7.30
N LEU A 24 -7.62 7.46 6.97
CA LEU A 24 -8.12 7.91 5.66
C LEU A 24 -9.41 7.15 5.27
N TRP A 25 -9.46 6.64 4.05
CA TRP A 25 -10.55 5.78 3.55
C TRP A 25 -10.43 4.31 3.98
N LEU A 26 -9.34 3.91 4.64
CA LEU A 26 -9.05 2.54 5.11
C LEU A 26 -9.52 2.29 6.56
N ARG A 27 -10.28 3.21 7.13
CA ARG A 27 -10.89 3.11 8.46
C ARG A 27 -12.01 2.08 8.56
N TYR A 28 -12.55 1.63 7.43
CA TYR A 28 -13.58 0.59 7.32
C TYR A 28 -14.71 0.71 8.35
N ARG A 29 -15.36 1.90 8.40
CA ARG A 29 -16.50 2.11 9.30
C ARG A 29 -17.65 1.15 8.97
N PRO A 30 -18.38 0.66 9.99
CA PRO A 30 -19.53 -0.18 9.78
C PRO A 30 -20.52 0.47 8.81
N ILE A 31 -20.95 -0.31 7.81
CA ILE A 31 -21.97 0.13 6.86
C ILE A 31 -23.36 -0.13 7.43
N GLU A 32 -24.35 0.58 6.92
CA GLU A 32 -25.74 0.50 7.36
C GLU A 32 -26.29 -0.91 7.27
N ALA A 33 -27.16 -1.27 8.23
CA ALA A 33 -27.69 -2.62 8.42
C ALA A 33 -28.22 -3.30 7.14
N PRO A 34 -29.01 -2.69 6.24
CA PRO A 34 -29.50 -3.38 5.03
C PRO A 34 -28.35 -3.88 4.14
N TRP A 35 -27.32 -3.06 3.95
CA TRP A 35 -26.16 -3.41 3.15
C TRP A 35 -25.25 -4.37 3.88
N ALA A 36 -25.01 -4.17 5.17
CA ALA A 36 -24.19 -5.09 5.97
C ALA A 36 -24.74 -6.51 5.97
N VAL A 37 -26.06 -6.67 6.17
CA VAL A 37 -26.74 -7.99 6.13
C VAL A 37 -26.54 -8.65 4.77
N ARG A 38 -26.75 -7.91 3.68
CA ARG A 38 -26.57 -8.41 2.31
C ARG A 38 -25.13 -8.85 2.06
N TYR A 39 -24.14 -8.02 2.43
CA TYR A 39 -22.73 -8.28 2.14
C TYR A 39 -22.10 -9.38 2.99
N ARG A 40 -22.64 -9.66 4.19
CA ARG A 40 -22.20 -10.81 5.00
C ARG A 40 -22.32 -12.14 4.24
N SER A 41 -23.30 -12.25 3.32
CA SER A 41 -23.45 -13.43 2.48
C SER A 41 -22.40 -13.55 1.35
N PHE A 42 -21.53 -12.55 1.17
CA PHE A 42 -20.44 -12.52 0.16
C PHE A 42 -19.04 -12.50 0.80
N ALA A 43 -18.93 -12.56 2.13
CA ALA A 43 -17.67 -12.54 2.85
C ALA A 43 -17.69 -13.53 4.03
N THR A 44 -17.98 -14.79 3.74
CA THR A 44 -18.14 -15.84 4.77
C THR A 44 -16.84 -16.53 5.10
N GLU A 45 -16.00 -16.76 4.09
CA GLU A 45 -14.68 -17.39 4.23
C GLU A 45 -13.71 -16.89 3.16
N VAL A 46 -12.42 -16.97 3.44
CA VAL A 46 -11.35 -16.66 2.48
C VAL A 46 -10.54 -17.92 2.21
N VAL A 47 -10.38 -18.22 0.92
CA VAL A 47 -9.52 -19.29 0.42
C VAL A 47 -8.42 -18.63 -0.41
N ALA A 48 -7.18 -18.75 0.00
CA ALA A 48 -6.07 -18.02 -0.59
C ALA A 48 -4.92 -18.91 -1.04
N ALA A 49 -4.29 -18.53 -2.15
CA ALA A 49 -3.02 -19.09 -2.57
C ALA A 49 -1.90 -18.71 -1.60
N PRO A 50 -0.83 -19.52 -1.46
CA PRO A 50 0.37 -19.14 -0.74
C PRO A 50 0.92 -17.80 -1.25
N GLY A 51 1.40 -16.94 -0.35
CA GLY A 51 1.94 -15.63 -0.68
C GLY A 51 0.92 -14.48 -0.73
N ALA A 52 -0.39 -14.74 -0.71
CA ALA A 52 -1.42 -13.69 -0.68
C ALA A 52 -1.73 -13.15 0.74
N SER A 53 -0.80 -13.31 1.69
CA SER A 53 -1.02 -13.00 3.11
C SER A 53 -1.47 -11.56 3.38
N ILE A 54 -0.90 -10.58 2.69
CA ILE A 54 -1.28 -9.17 2.85
C ILE A 54 -2.73 -8.94 2.35
N ALA A 55 -3.11 -9.52 1.21
CA ALA A 55 -4.48 -9.42 0.71
C ALA A 55 -5.50 -10.09 1.65
N VAL A 56 -5.13 -11.24 2.25
CA VAL A 56 -5.94 -11.92 3.27
C VAL A 56 -6.13 -11.03 4.49
N GLN A 57 -5.04 -10.47 5.01
CA GLN A 57 -5.10 -9.56 6.16
C GLN A 57 -5.99 -8.35 5.88
N GLU A 58 -5.88 -7.77 4.69
CA GLU A 58 -6.67 -6.62 4.31
C GLU A 58 -8.16 -6.95 4.17
N LEU A 59 -8.51 -8.06 3.50
CA LEU A 59 -9.89 -8.53 3.41
C LEU A 59 -10.50 -8.83 4.79
N THR A 60 -9.73 -9.48 5.66
CA THR A 60 -10.18 -9.80 7.02
C THR A 60 -10.43 -8.52 7.83
N ARG A 61 -9.48 -7.59 7.81
CA ARG A 61 -9.60 -6.29 8.48
C ARG A 61 -10.76 -5.47 7.92
N GLY A 62 -10.84 -5.36 6.59
CA GLY A 62 -11.87 -4.58 5.91
C GLY A 62 -13.28 -5.14 6.14
N ALA A 63 -13.47 -6.46 6.00
CA ALA A 63 -14.75 -7.10 6.27
C ALA A 63 -15.16 -6.99 7.75
N ALA A 64 -14.22 -7.20 8.68
CA ALA A 64 -14.48 -7.03 10.10
C ALA A 64 -14.97 -5.60 10.43
N GLY A 65 -14.33 -4.58 9.87
CA GLY A 65 -14.74 -3.19 10.06
C GLY A 65 -16.08 -2.87 9.41
N LEU A 66 -16.25 -3.18 8.13
CA LEU A 66 -17.46 -2.85 7.36
C LEU A 66 -18.70 -3.64 7.81
N LEU A 67 -18.53 -4.93 8.13
CA LEU A 67 -19.62 -5.88 8.34
C LEU A 67 -19.78 -6.29 9.82
N SER A 68 -18.87 -5.87 10.69
CA SER A 68 -18.73 -6.29 12.09
C SER A 68 -18.54 -7.81 12.24
N VAL A 69 -18.09 -8.49 11.19
CA VAL A 69 -17.82 -9.93 11.14
C VAL A 69 -16.64 -10.17 10.21
N ALA A 70 -15.62 -10.87 10.69
CA ALA A 70 -14.51 -11.30 9.86
C ALA A 70 -14.84 -12.61 9.15
N PRO A 71 -14.45 -12.78 7.87
CA PRO A 71 -14.54 -14.08 7.19
C PRO A 71 -13.58 -15.08 7.84
N SER A 72 -13.97 -16.35 7.89
CA SER A 72 -13.10 -17.42 8.37
C SER A 72 -12.07 -17.81 7.31
N MET A 73 -10.90 -18.31 7.73
CA MET A 73 -9.94 -18.89 6.80
C MET A 73 -10.33 -20.33 6.48
N ALA A 74 -10.27 -20.70 5.19
CA ALA A 74 -10.56 -22.05 4.73
C ALA A 74 -9.51 -22.54 3.73
N ARG A 75 -9.32 -23.84 3.64
CA ARG A 75 -8.42 -24.47 2.65
C ARG A 75 -9.11 -24.70 1.30
N ARG A 76 -10.42 -24.79 1.31
CA ARG A 76 -11.30 -24.95 0.14
C ARG A 76 -12.64 -24.28 0.39
N VAL A 77 -13.39 -24.02 -0.67
CA VAL A 77 -14.76 -23.50 -0.55
C VAL A 77 -15.65 -24.54 0.12
N THR A 78 -16.34 -24.16 1.19
CA THR A 78 -17.23 -25.04 1.98
C THR A 78 -18.65 -24.50 2.09
N ARG A 79 -18.88 -23.25 1.72
CA ARG A 79 -20.18 -22.57 1.80
C ARG A 79 -20.29 -21.40 0.84
N ASP A 80 -21.49 -20.93 0.64
CA ASP A 80 -21.77 -19.72 -0.15
C ASP A 80 -21.07 -18.48 0.43
N GLY A 81 -20.64 -17.60 -0.46
CA GLY A 81 -20.03 -16.32 -0.10
C GLY A 81 -18.52 -16.39 0.18
N ALA A 82 -17.87 -17.47 -0.23
CA ALA A 82 -16.41 -17.56 -0.17
C ALA A 82 -15.71 -16.53 -1.06
N ILE A 83 -14.58 -16.00 -0.62
CA ILE A 83 -13.68 -15.16 -1.41
C ILE A 83 -12.44 -15.99 -1.75
N LEU A 84 -12.16 -16.18 -3.04
CA LEU A 84 -11.01 -16.93 -3.54
C LEU A 84 -9.94 -15.97 -4.04
N LEU A 85 -8.74 -16.05 -3.48
CA LEU A 85 -7.57 -15.30 -3.93
C LEU A 85 -6.65 -16.20 -4.74
N ARG A 86 -6.39 -15.85 -6.01
CA ARG A 86 -5.69 -16.72 -6.96
C ARG A 86 -4.60 -16.03 -7.76
N THR A 87 -3.50 -16.77 -7.94
CA THR A 87 -2.46 -16.49 -8.93
C THR A 87 -2.20 -17.74 -9.78
N PRO A 88 -1.62 -17.63 -10.99
CA PRO A 88 -1.41 -18.79 -11.89
C PRO A 88 -0.58 -19.94 -11.30
N GLY A 89 0.34 -19.66 -10.38
CA GLY A 89 1.20 -20.68 -9.77
C GLY A 89 0.54 -21.54 -8.69
N PHE A 90 -0.73 -21.33 -8.40
CA PHE A 90 -1.45 -22.11 -7.38
C PHE A 90 -2.11 -23.33 -8.01
N SER A 91 -1.61 -24.51 -7.70
CA SER A 91 -2.08 -25.80 -8.24
C SER A 91 -3.23 -26.45 -7.45
N GLY A 92 -3.77 -25.78 -6.43
CA GLY A 92 -4.93 -26.30 -5.68
C GLY A 92 -6.16 -26.37 -6.58
N ASP A 93 -6.90 -27.48 -6.52
CA ASP A 93 -8.20 -27.60 -7.16
C ASP A 93 -9.19 -26.64 -6.49
N LEU A 94 -9.47 -25.54 -7.15
CA LEU A 94 -10.47 -24.56 -6.71
C LEU A 94 -11.73 -24.62 -7.58
N GLY A 95 -11.84 -25.61 -8.46
CA GLY A 95 -13.07 -25.88 -9.22
C GLY A 95 -13.49 -24.78 -10.20
N ALA A 96 -12.64 -23.75 -10.42
CA ALA A 96 -12.97 -22.66 -11.32
C ALA A 96 -11.78 -22.24 -12.18
N PRO A 97 -11.99 -21.95 -13.47
CA PRO A 97 -10.96 -21.43 -14.33
C PRO A 97 -10.55 -20.02 -13.89
N LEU A 98 -9.23 -19.71 -13.93
CA LEU A 98 -8.71 -18.38 -13.59
C LEU A 98 -9.20 -17.26 -14.51
N GLY A 99 -9.70 -17.61 -15.70
CA GLY A 99 -9.95 -16.66 -16.77
C GLY A 99 -8.69 -16.23 -17.51
N ASP A 100 -8.82 -15.32 -18.47
CA ASP A 100 -7.68 -14.80 -19.21
C ASP A 100 -6.99 -13.67 -18.43
N LEU A 101 -5.86 -14.00 -17.79
CA LEU A 101 -5.04 -13.05 -17.06
C LEU A 101 -3.93 -12.40 -17.93
N LYS A 102 -3.74 -12.88 -19.18
CA LYS A 102 -2.59 -12.50 -20.02
C LYS A 102 -2.50 -11.01 -20.29
N THR A 103 -3.65 -10.34 -20.40
CA THR A 103 -3.73 -8.91 -20.73
C THR A 103 -3.60 -8.00 -19.50
N LEU A 104 -3.60 -8.56 -18.29
CA LEU A 104 -3.65 -7.77 -17.05
C LEU A 104 -2.30 -7.21 -16.58
N GLY A 105 -1.20 -7.74 -17.13
CA GLY A 105 0.12 -7.39 -16.60
C GLY A 105 0.31 -7.81 -15.14
N PRO A 106 1.39 -7.32 -14.46
CA PRO A 106 1.70 -7.76 -13.09
C PRO A 106 0.83 -7.11 -12.00
N GLU A 107 0.20 -5.99 -12.28
CA GLU A 107 -0.56 -5.20 -11.28
C GLU A 107 -2.07 -5.21 -11.53
N GLY A 108 -2.52 -5.77 -12.64
CA GLY A 108 -3.94 -5.89 -12.95
C GLY A 108 -4.59 -7.08 -12.22
N TYR A 109 -5.91 -7.03 -12.11
CA TYR A 109 -6.71 -8.06 -11.44
C TYR A 109 -8.07 -8.25 -12.14
N LEU A 110 -8.71 -9.37 -11.86
CA LEU A 110 -10.13 -9.59 -12.14
C LEU A 110 -10.88 -9.94 -10.87
N ILE A 111 -12.16 -9.56 -10.83
CA ILE A 111 -13.10 -9.93 -9.77
C ILE A 111 -14.34 -10.51 -10.44
N ARG A 112 -14.68 -11.77 -10.15
CA ARG A 112 -15.80 -12.46 -10.76
C ARG A 112 -16.65 -13.23 -9.76
N SER A 113 -17.96 -13.19 -9.94
CA SER A 113 -18.88 -14.14 -9.31
C SER A 113 -18.77 -15.47 -10.03
N ILE A 114 -18.54 -16.55 -9.28
CA ILE A 114 -18.34 -17.90 -9.81
C ILE A 114 -19.10 -18.93 -8.96
N GLN A 115 -19.20 -20.16 -9.49
CA GLN A 115 -19.64 -21.35 -8.75
C GLN A 115 -18.44 -22.26 -8.52
N VAL A 116 -18.27 -22.74 -7.29
CA VAL A 116 -17.21 -23.67 -6.90
C VAL A 116 -17.81 -24.77 -6.05
N HIS A 117 -17.75 -26.02 -6.52
CA HIS A 117 -18.33 -27.17 -5.83
C HIS A 117 -19.79 -26.99 -5.39
N GLY A 118 -20.60 -26.28 -6.21
CA GLY A 118 -22.01 -25.99 -5.91
C GLY A 118 -22.25 -24.75 -5.04
N HIS A 119 -21.20 -24.09 -4.56
CA HIS A 119 -21.29 -22.88 -3.75
C HIS A 119 -20.99 -21.61 -4.57
N ARG A 120 -21.73 -20.55 -4.29
CA ARG A 120 -21.45 -19.22 -4.85
C ARG A 120 -20.19 -18.63 -4.19
N ALA A 121 -19.28 -18.12 -5.00
CA ALA A 121 -18.05 -17.53 -4.52
C ALA A 121 -17.65 -16.29 -5.34
N THR A 122 -16.80 -15.46 -4.78
CA THR A 122 -16.15 -14.36 -5.49
C THR A 122 -14.69 -14.72 -5.74
N LEU A 123 -14.30 -14.78 -7.00
CA LEU A 123 -12.90 -14.95 -7.43
C LEU A 123 -12.23 -13.59 -7.56
N ILE A 124 -11.10 -13.41 -6.89
CA ILE A 124 -10.15 -12.32 -7.10
C ILE A 124 -8.87 -12.97 -7.63
N ALA A 125 -8.56 -12.76 -8.91
CA ALA A 125 -7.41 -13.36 -9.56
C ALA A 125 -6.52 -12.33 -10.25
N ALA A 126 -5.22 -12.58 -10.24
CA ALA A 126 -4.21 -11.71 -10.84
C ALA A 126 -2.96 -12.52 -11.20
N ASN A 127 -2.06 -11.92 -12.02
CA ASN A 127 -0.77 -12.53 -12.35
C ASN A 127 0.24 -12.52 -11.19
N SER A 128 0.00 -11.70 -10.17
CA SER A 128 0.90 -11.54 -9.01
C SER A 128 0.11 -11.37 -7.71
N ASN A 129 0.78 -11.58 -6.58
CA ASN A 129 0.20 -11.29 -5.26
C ASN A 129 -0.14 -9.80 -5.08
N LEU A 130 0.58 -8.90 -5.75
CA LEU A 130 0.29 -7.47 -5.74
C LEU A 130 -1.03 -7.17 -6.46
N GLY A 131 -1.26 -7.77 -7.63
CA GLY A 131 -2.55 -7.65 -8.32
C GLY A 131 -3.70 -8.21 -7.50
N VAL A 132 -3.49 -9.33 -6.79
CA VAL A 132 -4.49 -9.88 -5.84
C VAL A 132 -4.77 -8.89 -4.71
N LEU A 133 -3.75 -8.21 -4.16
CA LEU A 133 -3.93 -7.17 -3.14
C LEU A 133 -4.75 -5.99 -3.68
N TYR A 134 -4.46 -5.52 -4.89
CA TYR A 134 -5.25 -4.45 -5.53
C TYR A 134 -6.70 -4.88 -5.76
N GLY A 135 -6.92 -6.13 -6.17
CA GLY A 135 -8.25 -6.71 -6.29
C GLY A 135 -8.99 -6.80 -4.94
N ALA A 136 -8.28 -7.12 -3.86
CA ALA A 136 -8.85 -7.13 -2.51
C ALA A 136 -9.30 -5.73 -2.06
N PHE A 137 -8.49 -4.70 -2.27
CA PHE A 137 -8.88 -3.31 -2.02
C PHE A 137 -10.08 -2.88 -2.88
N ALA A 138 -10.10 -3.27 -4.16
CA ALA A 138 -11.21 -2.98 -5.06
C ALA A 138 -12.50 -3.64 -4.58
N PHE A 139 -12.45 -4.91 -4.14
CA PHE A 139 -13.61 -5.61 -3.60
C PHE A 139 -14.16 -4.95 -2.33
N LEU A 140 -13.29 -4.54 -1.40
CA LEU A 140 -13.71 -3.80 -0.21
C LEU A 140 -14.31 -2.44 -0.57
N ARG A 141 -13.78 -1.77 -1.59
CA ARG A 141 -14.33 -0.50 -2.09
C ARG A 141 -15.73 -0.66 -2.67
N LEU A 142 -16.03 -1.78 -3.35
CA LEU A 142 -17.39 -2.07 -3.80
C LEU A 142 -18.37 -2.08 -2.62
N MET A 143 -18.00 -2.70 -1.50
CA MET A 143 -18.82 -2.69 -0.28
C MET A 143 -18.96 -1.27 0.30
N GLN A 144 -17.85 -0.52 0.42
CA GLN A 144 -17.86 0.85 0.93
C GLN A 144 -18.74 1.79 0.10
N THR A 145 -18.79 1.57 -1.21
CA THR A 145 -19.60 2.37 -2.15
C THR A 145 -20.97 1.76 -2.46
N ARG A 146 -21.40 0.75 -1.72
CA ARG A 146 -22.72 0.10 -1.83
C ARG A 146 -23.02 -0.44 -3.22
N GLN A 147 -22.02 -1.04 -3.86
CA GLN A 147 -22.20 -1.69 -5.16
C GLN A 147 -22.78 -3.10 -5.01
N PRO A 148 -23.59 -3.59 -6.00
CA PRO A 148 -24.06 -4.97 -6.00
C PRO A 148 -22.91 -5.96 -6.19
N LEU A 149 -22.96 -7.10 -5.47
CA LEU A 149 -21.93 -8.14 -5.51
C LEU A 149 -22.41 -9.47 -6.15
N GLU A 150 -23.65 -9.54 -6.61
CA GLU A 150 -24.28 -10.77 -7.08
C GLU A 150 -23.73 -11.28 -8.41
N ALA A 151 -23.32 -10.38 -9.29
CA ALA A 151 -22.91 -10.72 -10.66
C ALA A 151 -21.65 -9.94 -11.06
N LEU A 152 -20.60 -10.05 -10.25
CA LEU A 152 -19.33 -9.38 -10.53
C LEU A 152 -18.65 -9.94 -11.78
N ASN A 153 -18.19 -9.06 -12.66
CA ASN A 153 -17.33 -9.35 -13.79
C ASN A 153 -16.48 -8.12 -14.09
N LEU A 154 -15.55 -7.83 -13.21
CA LEU A 154 -14.67 -6.67 -13.29
C LEU A 154 -13.26 -7.12 -13.71
N GLN A 155 -12.62 -6.32 -14.53
CA GLN A 155 -11.24 -6.52 -14.93
C GLN A 155 -10.58 -5.16 -15.05
N GLU A 156 -9.50 -4.96 -14.29
CA GLU A 156 -8.78 -3.70 -14.26
C GLU A 156 -7.27 -3.93 -14.38
N SER A 157 -6.61 -3.02 -15.08
CA SER A 157 -5.16 -2.97 -15.20
C SER A 157 -4.71 -1.52 -15.26
N PRO A 158 -3.68 -1.11 -14.50
CA PRO A 158 -3.17 0.24 -14.56
C PRO A 158 -2.64 0.59 -15.95
N ARG A 159 -3.10 1.71 -16.51
CA ARG A 159 -2.61 2.22 -17.82
C ARG A 159 -1.28 2.95 -17.70
N ILE A 160 -1.00 3.53 -16.54
CA ILE A 160 0.23 4.27 -16.25
C ILE A 160 1.14 3.39 -15.42
N ARG A 161 2.37 3.17 -15.89
CA ARG A 161 3.34 2.29 -15.23
C ARG A 161 3.87 2.89 -13.92
N HIS A 162 4.20 4.18 -13.91
CA HIS A 162 4.78 4.87 -12.76
C HIS A 162 3.74 5.80 -12.14
N ARG A 163 3.30 5.48 -10.93
CA ARG A 163 2.30 6.22 -10.16
C ARG A 163 2.93 6.54 -8.81
N LEU A 164 3.67 7.66 -8.79
CA LEU A 164 4.58 8.01 -7.70
C LEU A 164 4.02 9.16 -6.88
N LEU A 165 4.27 9.13 -5.58
CA LEU A 165 4.23 10.30 -4.72
C LEU A 165 5.63 10.90 -4.64
N ASN A 166 5.72 12.20 -4.85
CA ASN A 166 6.96 12.95 -4.74
C ASN A 166 6.96 13.73 -3.43
N HIS A 167 7.70 13.24 -2.45
CA HIS A 167 7.88 13.90 -1.18
C HIS A 167 9.00 14.95 -1.29
N TRP A 168 8.77 16.08 -0.65
CA TRP A 168 9.78 17.15 -0.55
C TRP A 168 10.38 17.19 0.84
N ASP A 169 10.63 15.99 1.38
CA ASP A 169 11.11 15.78 2.73
C ASP A 169 12.61 16.00 2.83
N ASN A 170 13.04 16.76 3.82
CA ASN A 170 14.44 17.02 4.13
C ASN A 170 14.95 16.00 5.14
N LEU A 171 16.27 15.82 5.18
CA LEU A 171 16.92 14.86 6.08
C LEU A 171 16.90 15.29 7.55
N ASP A 172 16.59 16.55 7.82
CA ASP A 172 16.39 17.10 9.17
C ASP A 172 14.95 16.92 9.70
N GLY A 173 14.07 16.31 8.90
CA GLY A 173 12.66 16.07 9.25
C GLY A 173 11.70 17.20 8.89
N THR A 174 12.19 18.28 8.27
CA THR A 174 11.33 19.34 7.72
C THR A 174 10.85 19.00 6.31
N ILE A 175 9.86 19.74 5.80
CA ILE A 175 9.36 19.61 4.43
C ILE A 175 9.55 20.92 3.69
N GLU A 176 9.88 20.82 2.40
CA GLU A 176 10.11 21.95 1.50
C GLU A 176 11.24 22.85 2.03
N ARG A 177 10.96 24.11 2.33
CA ARG A 177 11.86 25.08 2.92
C ARG A 177 11.66 25.23 4.44
N GLY A 178 11.08 24.19 5.08
CA GLY A 178 10.81 24.14 6.52
C GLY A 178 9.43 24.63 6.96
N TYR A 179 8.59 25.11 6.04
CA TYR A 179 7.26 25.65 6.37
C TYR A 179 6.09 24.71 6.06
N ALA A 180 6.33 23.61 5.36
CA ALA A 180 5.25 22.72 4.88
C ALA A 180 4.93 21.55 5.85
N GLY A 181 5.42 21.60 7.08
CA GLY A 181 5.15 20.59 8.09
C GLY A 181 6.35 19.69 8.39
N ALA A 182 6.07 18.51 8.94
CA ALA A 182 7.08 17.52 9.32
C ALA A 182 7.04 16.31 8.39
N SER A 183 8.24 15.75 8.10
CA SER A 183 8.44 14.54 7.33
C SER A 183 7.69 13.34 7.93
N ILE A 184 7.18 12.45 7.07
CA ILE A 184 6.70 11.14 7.51
C ILE A 184 7.86 10.28 8.00
N TRP A 185 9.04 10.46 7.39
CA TRP A 185 10.24 9.66 7.68
C TRP A 185 11.03 10.29 8.81
N ASP A 186 11.28 9.54 9.89
CA ASP A 186 12.25 9.93 10.90
C ASP A 186 13.63 9.39 10.51
N TRP A 187 14.40 10.25 9.81
CA TRP A 187 15.74 9.91 9.35
C TRP A 187 16.74 9.72 10.51
N GLN A 188 16.42 10.14 11.73
CA GLN A 188 17.32 9.99 12.88
C GLN A 188 17.20 8.62 13.50
N THR A 189 15.98 8.10 13.65
CA THR A 189 15.73 6.78 14.25
C THR A 189 15.87 5.62 13.25
N LEU A 190 15.76 5.87 11.94
CA LEU A 190 16.05 4.88 10.90
C LEU A 190 17.56 4.53 10.88
N PRO A 191 17.93 3.28 10.60
CA PRO A 191 17.10 2.11 10.27
C PRO A 191 16.67 1.28 11.48
N ASP A 192 17.04 1.67 12.70
CA ASP A 192 16.91 0.88 13.94
C ASP A 192 15.47 0.82 14.45
N TYR A 193 14.69 1.88 14.21
CA TYR A 193 13.29 1.93 14.56
C TYR A 193 12.42 2.20 13.32
N LEU A 194 11.44 1.31 13.10
CA LEU A 194 10.48 1.41 12.00
C LEU A 194 9.10 1.74 12.58
N GLU A 195 8.69 2.99 12.43
CA GLU A 195 7.38 3.42 12.90
C GLU A 195 6.26 2.68 12.15
N PRO A 196 5.19 2.26 12.85
CA PRO A 196 4.04 1.58 12.22
C PRO A 196 3.43 2.39 11.06
N ARG A 197 3.46 3.73 11.14
CA ARG A 197 2.94 4.60 10.08
C ARG A 197 3.58 4.39 8.71
N TYR A 198 4.80 3.84 8.63
CA TYR A 198 5.42 3.55 7.33
C TYR A 198 4.70 2.42 6.59
N ALA A 199 4.24 1.40 7.33
CA ALA A 199 3.42 0.34 6.76
C ALA A 199 2.01 0.84 6.42
N ASP A 200 1.42 1.69 7.25
CA ASP A 200 0.10 2.29 6.99
C ASP A 200 0.14 3.21 5.76
N TYR A 201 1.22 3.98 5.59
CA TYR A 201 1.47 4.76 4.37
C TYR A 201 1.53 3.87 3.12
N ALA A 202 2.33 2.80 3.16
CA ALA A 202 2.46 1.88 2.02
C ALA A 202 1.12 1.18 1.70
N ARG A 203 0.36 0.80 2.73
CA ARG A 203 -0.99 0.24 2.62
C ARG A 203 -1.96 1.24 1.97
N ALA A 204 -1.95 2.50 2.40
CA ALA A 204 -2.78 3.56 1.82
C ALA A 204 -2.42 3.80 0.34
N CYS A 205 -1.14 3.87 0.00
CA CYS A 205 -0.65 3.97 -1.37
C CYS A 205 -1.14 2.80 -2.24
N ALA A 206 -0.96 1.56 -1.78
CA ALA A 206 -1.39 0.36 -2.50
C ALA A 206 -2.90 0.35 -2.75
N SER A 207 -3.70 0.83 -1.79
CA SER A 207 -5.17 0.83 -1.90
C SER A 207 -5.72 1.69 -3.04
N ILE A 208 -4.93 2.63 -3.54
CA ILE A 208 -5.27 3.50 -4.68
C ILE A 208 -4.33 3.29 -5.88
N GLY A 209 -3.50 2.24 -5.81
CA GLY A 209 -2.63 1.85 -6.91
C GLY A 209 -1.37 2.70 -7.07
N ILE A 210 -0.97 3.50 -6.09
CA ILE A 210 0.35 4.15 -6.06
C ILE A 210 1.41 3.08 -5.85
N ASN A 211 2.47 3.09 -6.68
CA ASN A 211 3.50 2.05 -6.71
C ASN A 211 4.93 2.56 -6.51
N GLY A 212 5.09 3.79 -6.04
CA GLY A 212 6.39 4.33 -5.69
C GLY A 212 6.33 5.61 -4.88
N ALA A 213 7.39 5.88 -4.13
CA ALA A 213 7.57 7.09 -3.36
C ALA A 213 8.99 7.63 -3.54
N VAL A 214 9.12 8.90 -3.90
CA VAL A 214 10.37 9.64 -3.84
C VAL A 214 10.52 10.14 -2.42
N LEU A 215 11.54 9.69 -1.70
CA LEU A 215 11.62 9.87 -0.24
C LEU A 215 12.13 11.24 0.19
N ASN A 216 12.86 11.95 -0.67
CA ASN A 216 13.56 13.17 -0.31
C ASN A 216 13.27 14.32 -1.27
N ASN A 217 13.51 15.53 -0.76
CA ASN A 217 13.32 16.78 -1.48
C ASN A 217 14.01 16.77 -2.85
N VAL A 218 13.41 17.39 -3.85
CA VAL A 218 13.98 17.57 -5.20
C VAL A 218 15.28 18.40 -5.18
N ASN A 219 15.45 19.25 -4.18
CA ASN A 219 16.71 19.99 -3.91
C ASN A 219 17.66 19.15 -3.03
N ALA A 220 17.71 17.86 -3.24
CA ALA A 220 18.34 16.87 -2.39
C ALA A 220 19.71 17.29 -1.85
N ASP A 221 19.96 16.95 -0.58
CA ASP A 221 21.30 16.96 0.00
C ASP A 221 22.08 15.75 -0.54
N ALA A 222 23.33 15.95 -0.94
CA ALA A 222 24.18 14.88 -1.45
C ALA A 222 24.38 13.74 -0.43
N ILE A 223 24.33 14.03 0.88
CA ILE A 223 24.49 13.04 1.94
C ILE A 223 23.40 11.96 1.91
N SER A 224 22.26 12.21 1.26
CA SER A 224 21.20 11.19 1.02
C SER A 224 21.72 9.98 0.25
N LEU A 225 22.81 10.13 -0.51
CA LEU A 225 23.45 9.06 -1.28
C LEU A 225 24.64 8.41 -0.54
N THR A 226 24.91 8.76 0.70
CA THR A 226 25.91 8.07 1.53
C THR A 226 25.39 6.70 1.98
N LYS A 227 26.32 5.79 2.29
CA LYS A 227 25.96 4.44 2.78
C LYS A 227 24.96 4.50 3.94
N GLN A 228 25.19 5.40 4.91
CA GLN A 228 24.31 5.56 6.07
C GLN A 228 22.84 5.85 5.68
N TYR A 229 22.61 6.80 4.77
CA TYR A 229 21.26 7.15 4.35
C TYR A 229 20.65 6.13 3.39
N LEU A 230 21.46 5.46 2.57
CA LEU A 230 21.01 4.35 1.74
C LEU A 230 20.52 3.16 2.58
N GLU A 231 21.16 2.86 3.73
CA GLU A 231 20.69 1.84 4.68
C GLU A 231 19.33 2.22 5.29
N LYS A 232 19.11 3.50 5.60
CA LYS A 232 17.82 4.04 6.07
C LYS A 232 16.73 3.91 5.00
N ALA A 233 17.04 4.31 3.76
CA ALA A 233 16.13 4.13 2.63
C ALA A 233 15.82 2.65 2.35
N ALA A 234 16.79 1.76 2.52
CA ALA A 234 16.60 0.31 2.40
C ALA A 234 15.66 -0.25 3.48
N ALA A 235 15.70 0.32 4.70
CA ALA A 235 14.78 -0.06 5.76
C ALA A 235 13.34 0.27 5.37
N LEU A 236 13.07 1.46 4.83
CA LEU A 236 11.76 1.84 4.27
C LEU A 236 11.38 0.95 3.09
N ALA A 237 12.30 0.67 2.17
CA ALA A 237 12.04 -0.22 1.04
C ALA A 237 11.58 -1.63 1.48
N ARG A 238 12.14 -2.17 2.56
CA ARG A 238 11.68 -3.45 3.13
C ARG A 238 10.24 -3.40 3.65
N VAL A 239 9.84 -2.29 4.27
CA VAL A 239 8.45 -2.08 4.74
C VAL A 239 7.49 -1.92 3.56
N PHE A 240 7.91 -1.25 2.49
CA PHE A 240 7.08 -0.91 1.35
C PHE A 240 6.88 -2.08 0.37
N ARG A 241 7.87 -2.95 0.26
CA ARG A 241 7.89 -4.06 -0.71
C ARG A 241 6.66 -4.97 -0.68
N PRO A 242 6.12 -5.38 0.48
CA PRO A 242 4.92 -6.21 0.54
C PRO A 242 3.68 -5.56 -0.08
N TYR A 243 3.66 -4.23 -0.18
CA TYR A 243 2.60 -3.42 -0.77
C TYR A 243 2.88 -3.02 -2.23
N GLY A 244 4.01 -3.47 -2.79
CA GLY A 244 4.43 -3.14 -4.14
C GLY A 244 4.91 -1.70 -4.35
N LEU A 245 5.14 -0.97 -3.27
CA LEU A 245 5.62 0.41 -3.31
C LEU A 245 7.15 0.41 -3.38
N LYS A 246 7.72 1.00 -4.43
CA LYS A 246 9.16 1.14 -4.64
C LYS A 246 9.67 2.46 -4.11
N VAL A 247 10.91 2.44 -3.64
CA VAL A 247 11.64 3.64 -3.21
C VAL A 247 12.32 4.28 -4.41
N TYR A 248 12.19 5.60 -4.50
CA TYR A 248 12.91 6.49 -5.40
C TYR A 248 13.64 7.55 -4.58
N LEU A 249 14.71 8.09 -5.12
CA LEU A 249 15.45 9.20 -4.50
C LEU A 249 15.65 10.33 -5.51
N SER A 250 15.60 11.56 -5.03
CA SER A 250 16.15 12.70 -5.75
C SER A 250 17.67 12.69 -5.58
N ALA A 251 18.39 12.96 -6.65
CA ALA A 251 19.83 13.00 -6.64
C ALA A 251 20.35 14.41 -6.96
N ARG A 252 21.31 14.87 -6.14
CA ARG A 252 22.00 16.14 -6.37
C ARG A 252 23.12 15.93 -7.37
N PHE A 253 23.17 16.72 -8.44
CA PHE A 253 24.16 16.56 -9.50
C PHE A 253 25.59 16.81 -9.04
N THR A 254 25.78 17.67 -8.02
CA THR A 254 27.08 17.97 -7.43
C THR A 254 27.56 16.94 -6.41
N ALA A 255 26.79 15.85 -6.18
CA ALA A 255 27.18 14.78 -5.27
C ALA A 255 28.59 14.19 -5.53
N PRO A 256 29.09 14.04 -6.78
CA PRO A 256 30.47 13.64 -7.02
C PRO A 256 31.53 14.57 -6.36
N ILE A 257 31.25 15.84 -6.26
CA ILE A 257 32.11 16.81 -5.56
C ILE A 257 31.91 16.69 -4.06
N GLU A 258 30.68 16.76 -3.58
CA GLU A 258 30.35 16.94 -2.16
C GLU A 258 30.65 15.70 -1.31
N ILE A 259 30.42 14.51 -1.84
CA ILE A 259 30.63 13.23 -1.14
C ILE A 259 31.59 12.29 -1.88
N GLY A 260 31.93 12.59 -3.13
CA GLY A 260 32.83 11.78 -3.95
C GLY A 260 34.28 12.28 -3.96
N GLY A 261 34.53 13.48 -3.47
CA GLY A 261 35.88 14.09 -3.46
C GLY A 261 36.41 14.47 -4.85
N LEU A 262 35.56 14.50 -5.88
CA LEU A 262 35.95 14.92 -7.22
C LEU A 262 35.99 16.45 -7.32
N ARG A 263 36.77 16.95 -8.29
CA ARG A 263 36.88 18.40 -8.56
C ARG A 263 35.80 18.94 -9.49
N SER A 264 35.06 18.03 -10.15
CA SER A 264 34.07 18.34 -11.16
C SER A 264 32.80 17.51 -10.94
N ALA A 265 31.68 17.99 -11.38
CA ALA A 265 30.43 17.27 -11.54
C ALA A 265 29.98 17.21 -13.01
N ASP A 266 30.87 17.60 -13.94
CA ASP A 266 30.56 17.59 -15.38
C ASP A 266 30.29 16.15 -15.85
N PRO A 267 29.13 15.84 -16.41
CA PRO A 267 28.79 14.51 -16.91
C PRO A 267 29.65 14.07 -18.09
N ALA A 268 30.36 14.98 -18.75
CA ALA A 268 31.35 14.66 -19.80
C ALA A 268 32.68 14.11 -19.21
N ASP A 269 32.96 14.38 -17.94
CA ASP A 269 34.15 13.84 -17.23
C ASP A 269 33.99 12.36 -16.94
N GLU A 270 34.99 11.55 -17.35
CA GLU A 270 34.96 10.09 -17.15
C GLU A 270 34.99 9.70 -15.66
N ALA A 271 35.72 10.47 -14.83
CA ALA A 271 35.74 10.21 -13.39
C ALA A 271 34.34 10.42 -12.76
N VAL A 272 33.60 11.43 -13.21
CA VAL A 272 32.20 11.67 -12.77
C VAL A 272 31.31 10.54 -13.21
N ARG A 273 31.41 10.11 -14.48
CA ARG A 273 30.63 8.96 -14.97
C ARG A 273 30.95 7.67 -14.22
N ALA A 274 32.21 7.42 -13.92
CA ALA A 274 32.64 6.24 -13.13
C ALA A 274 32.10 6.33 -11.72
N TRP A 275 32.12 7.49 -11.08
CA TRP A 275 31.56 7.68 -9.75
C TRP A 275 30.03 7.37 -9.72
N TRP A 276 29.28 7.88 -10.70
CA TRP A 276 27.86 7.60 -10.78
C TRP A 276 27.55 6.12 -11.05
N ARG A 277 28.31 5.42 -11.93
CA ARG A 277 28.16 3.98 -12.14
C ARG A 277 28.33 3.21 -10.82
N ASN A 278 29.42 3.50 -10.10
CA ASN A 278 29.71 2.86 -8.81
C ASN A 278 28.62 3.16 -7.77
N LYS A 279 28.12 4.39 -7.73
CA LYS A 279 27.05 4.80 -6.81
C LYS A 279 25.72 4.10 -7.14
N VAL A 280 25.37 3.95 -8.40
CA VAL A 280 24.18 3.20 -8.83
C VAL A 280 24.30 1.72 -8.45
N ASP A 281 25.46 1.11 -8.67
CA ASP A 281 25.72 -0.29 -8.28
C ASP A 281 25.61 -0.46 -6.75
N GLU A 282 26.11 0.50 -5.97
CA GLU A 282 25.95 0.53 -4.51
C GLU A 282 24.49 0.56 -4.11
N ILE A 283 23.69 1.46 -4.71
CA ILE A 283 22.26 1.62 -4.42
C ILE A 283 21.51 0.32 -4.70
N TYR A 284 21.67 -0.28 -5.88
CA TYR A 284 20.98 -1.53 -6.23
C TYR A 284 21.44 -2.72 -5.42
N ARG A 285 22.66 -2.70 -4.88
CA ARG A 285 23.13 -3.73 -3.94
C ARG A 285 22.39 -3.63 -2.60
N VAL A 286 22.11 -2.41 -2.14
CA VAL A 286 21.44 -2.15 -0.84
C VAL A 286 19.93 -2.22 -0.99
N ILE A 287 19.40 -1.76 -2.10
CA ILE A 287 17.95 -1.74 -2.43
C ILE A 287 17.74 -2.42 -3.80
N PRO A 288 17.66 -3.76 -3.85
CA PRO A 288 17.63 -4.51 -5.12
C PRO A 288 16.45 -4.16 -6.03
N ASP A 289 15.35 -3.68 -5.47
CA ASP A 289 14.12 -3.25 -6.15
C ASP A 289 13.99 -1.72 -6.22
N PHE A 290 15.10 -0.99 -6.09
CA PHE A 290 15.13 0.46 -6.22
C PHE A 290 14.42 0.91 -7.50
N GLY A 291 13.50 1.88 -7.36
CA GLY A 291 12.64 2.31 -8.46
C GLY A 291 13.34 3.20 -9.46
N GLY A 292 14.27 4.03 -9.00
CA GLY A 292 15.01 4.98 -9.82
C GLY A 292 15.21 6.34 -9.17
N PHE A 293 15.67 7.27 -9.96
CA PHE A 293 15.90 8.65 -9.52
C PHE A 293 14.81 9.58 -10.04
N LEU A 294 14.42 10.52 -9.20
CA LEU A 294 13.76 11.74 -9.64
C LEU A 294 14.83 12.78 -9.95
N VAL A 295 14.75 13.33 -11.15
CA VAL A 295 15.66 14.38 -11.61
C VAL A 295 14.87 15.66 -11.78
N LYS A 296 15.26 16.70 -11.03
CA LYS A 296 14.77 18.06 -11.24
C LYS A 296 15.56 18.69 -12.39
N ALA A 297 14.89 19.01 -13.49
CA ALA A 297 15.48 19.91 -14.47
C ALA A 297 15.67 21.28 -13.81
N ASN A 298 16.77 21.96 -14.11
CA ASN A 298 17.05 23.27 -13.54
C ASN A 298 15.87 24.22 -13.79
N SER A 299 15.34 24.77 -12.72
CA SER A 299 14.18 25.67 -12.76
C SER A 299 14.51 27.08 -12.27
N GLU A 300 15.78 27.33 -11.90
CA GLU A 300 16.26 28.64 -11.40
C GLU A 300 17.51 29.06 -12.10
#